data_211393da785f27bc738fbece0c389258
#
_entry.id   211393da785f27bc738fbece0c389258
#
_cell.length_a   1.000
_cell.length_b   1.000
_cell.length_c   1.000
_cell.angle_alpha   90.00
_cell.angle_beta   90.00
_cell.angle_gamma   90.00
#
_symmetry.space_group_name_H-M   'P 1'
#
loop_
_entity.id
_entity.type
_entity.pdbx_description
1 polymer ?
#
loop_
_entity_poly.entity_id
_entity_poly.type
_entity_poly.pdbx_seq_one_letter_code
_entity_poly.pdbx_strand_id
1 'polypeptide(L)'
;MDIQSVLQKGEGISAEFKRAESKVPDNLFETVCAFLNRNGGIILLGVTDSGKVEGIKAGMVEKFCKEISNLSNNPQKLNPTFLLEPAVIDFRRKKLISVYVPVSSQVHRCAGKIFDRSVDGDYEVRSDDQIRNMYSRKSAYYSE
;
A
#
# COMPACT_ATOMS: atom_id res chain seq x y z
N MET A 1 -3.17 -5.01 15.63
CA MET A 1 -4.21 -4.71 14.66
C MET A 1 -5.14 -5.91 14.49
N ASP A 2 -6.42 -5.66 14.53
CA ASP A 2 -7.42 -6.72 14.40
C ASP A 2 -7.90 -6.81 12.94
N ILE A 3 -7.54 -7.90 12.27
CA ILE A 3 -7.89 -8.13 10.86
C ILE A 3 -9.41 -8.19 10.68
N GLN A 4 -10.12 -8.77 11.64
CA GLN A 4 -11.57 -8.84 11.58
C GLN A 4 -12.19 -7.44 11.49
N SER A 5 -11.70 -6.51 12.30
CA SER A 5 -12.17 -5.12 12.29
C SER A 5 -11.86 -4.41 10.98
N VAL A 6 -10.66 -4.65 10.42
CA VAL A 6 -10.28 -4.06 9.13
C VAL A 6 -11.20 -4.56 8.03
N LEU A 7 -11.49 -5.86 8.00
CA LEU A 7 -12.37 -6.45 7.00
C LEU A 7 -13.80 -5.93 7.12
N GLN A 8 -14.29 -5.75 8.35
CA GLN A 8 -15.64 -5.23 8.58
C GLN A 8 -15.78 -3.77 8.17
N LYS A 9 -14.75 -2.96 8.43
CA LYS A 9 -14.76 -1.56 8.08
C LYS A 9 -14.67 -1.36 6.57
N GLY A 10 -13.96 -2.27 5.88
CA GLY A 10 -13.82 -2.23 4.44
C GLY A 10 -12.74 -1.28 3.93
N GLU A 11 -12.65 -1.18 2.62
CA GLU A 11 -11.71 -0.27 1.97
C GLU A 11 -12.08 1.18 2.23
N GLY A 12 -11.06 2.05 2.21
CA GLY A 12 -11.24 3.47 2.41
C GLY A 12 -9.91 4.20 2.29
N ILE A 13 -9.83 5.37 2.91
CA ILE A 13 -8.65 6.21 2.80
C ILE A 13 -7.40 5.56 3.41
N SER A 14 -7.56 4.65 4.37
CA SER A 14 -6.44 4.02 5.07
C SER A 14 -6.42 2.49 4.96
N ALA A 15 -7.22 1.91 4.07
CA ALA A 15 -7.24 0.47 3.87
C ALA A 15 -7.50 0.13 2.41
N GLU A 16 -6.78 -0.84 1.89
CA GLU A 16 -6.92 -1.34 0.53
C GLU A 16 -6.86 -2.85 0.55
N PHE A 17 -7.77 -3.52 -0.17
CA PHE A 17 -7.79 -4.97 -0.32
C PHE A 17 -7.39 -5.32 -1.75
N LYS A 18 -6.52 -6.30 -1.90
CA LYS A 18 -6.06 -6.74 -3.23
C LYS A 18 -6.04 -8.25 -3.31
N ARG A 19 -6.51 -8.77 -4.41
CA ARG A 19 -6.37 -10.19 -4.70
C ARG A 19 -4.91 -10.48 -5.03
N ALA A 20 -4.42 -11.61 -4.58
CA ALA A 20 -3.03 -12.00 -4.82
C ALA A 20 -2.90 -13.52 -4.80
N GLU A 21 -3.83 -14.23 -5.39
CA GLU A 21 -3.86 -15.70 -5.32
C GLU A 21 -2.57 -16.31 -5.85
N SER A 22 -2.15 -15.92 -7.06
CA SER A 22 -0.99 -16.52 -7.72
C SER A 22 0.06 -15.50 -8.16
N LYS A 23 -0.15 -14.21 -7.91
CA LYS A 23 0.79 -13.17 -8.32
C LYS A 23 0.61 -11.92 -7.47
N VAL A 24 1.71 -11.20 -7.24
CA VAL A 24 1.66 -9.89 -6.58
C VAL A 24 0.96 -8.92 -7.53
N PRO A 25 -0.03 -8.13 -7.04
CA PRO A 25 -0.74 -7.19 -7.90
C PRO A 25 0.19 -6.17 -8.56
N ASP A 26 -0.03 -5.91 -9.85
CA ASP A 26 0.80 -4.98 -10.62
C ASP A 26 0.73 -3.56 -10.06
N ASN A 27 -0.40 -3.18 -9.46
CA ASN A 27 -0.62 -1.82 -8.94
C ASN A 27 -0.35 -1.69 -7.45
N LEU A 28 0.31 -2.67 -6.83
CA LEU A 28 0.58 -2.63 -5.39
C LEU A 28 1.34 -1.37 -5.00
N PHE A 29 2.37 -1.00 -5.76
CA PHE A 29 3.23 0.14 -5.40
C PHE A 29 2.61 1.49 -5.69
N GLU A 30 1.57 1.56 -6.52
CA GLU A 30 0.74 2.78 -6.62
C GLU A 30 0.05 3.04 -5.29
N THR A 31 -0.50 2.01 -4.67
CA THR A 31 -1.16 2.12 -3.37
C THR A 31 -0.15 2.42 -2.26
N VAL A 32 1.01 1.76 -2.27
CA VAL A 32 2.08 2.06 -1.32
C VAL A 32 2.47 3.53 -1.40
N CYS A 33 2.70 4.01 -2.62
CA CYS A 33 3.05 5.40 -2.88
C CYS A 33 1.97 6.35 -2.33
N ALA A 34 0.71 6.07 -2.65
CA ALA A 34 -0.42 6.89 -2.23
C ALA A 34 -0.53 6.96 -0.69
N PHE A 35 -0.34 5.83 -0.01
CA PHE A 35 -0.37 5.80 1.46
C PHE A 35 0.80 6.58 2.07
N LEU A 36 2.01 6.41 1.55
CA LEU A 36 3.18 7.16 2.02
C LEU A 36 2.95 8.66 1.88
N ASN A 37 2.29 9.06 0.80
CA ASN A 37 2.05 10.47 0.49
C ASN A 37 0.89 11.07 1.26
N ARG A 38 -0.03 10.26 1.80
CA ARG A 38 -1.19 10.78 2.53
C ARG A 38 -1.07 10.54 4.04
N ASN A 39 -1.71 9.55 4.58
CA ASN A 39 -1.77 9.32 6.02
C ASN A 39 -1.31 7.91 6.40
N GLY A 40 -0.72 7.18 5.47
CA GLY A 40 -0.41 5.78 5.69
C GLY A 40 -1.66 4.92 5.57
N GLY A 41 -1.50 3.63 5.78
CA GLY A 41 -2.61 2.70 5.71
C GLY A 41 -2.14 1.26 5.73
N ILE A 42 -3.10 0.36 5.58
CA ILE A 42 -2.83 -1.06 5.52
C ILE A 42 -3.33 -1.64 4.19
N ILE A 43 -2.52 -2.51 3.60
CA ILE A 43 -2.90 -3.27 2.41
C ILE A 43 -3.01 -4.72 2.82
N LEU A 44 -4.15 -5.35 2.52
CA LEU A 44 -4.36 -6.77 2.74
C LEU A 44 -4.36 -7.48 1.40
N LEU A 45 -3.41 -8.40 1.21
CA LEU A 45 -3.33 -9.23 0.01
C LEU A 45 -4.03 -10.55 0.26
N GLY A 46 -4.83 -10.98 -0.70
CA GLY A 46 -5.64 -12.18 -0.59
C GLY A 46 -7.10 -11.90 -0.24
N VAL A 47 -7.54 -10.67 -0.42
CA VAL A 47 -8.90 -10.22 -0.09
C VAL A 47 -9.49 -9.50 -1.30
N THR A 48 -10.76 -9.75 -1.59
CA THR A 48 -11.47 -9.04 -2.66
C THR A 48 -11.85 -7.62 -2.22
N ASP A 49 -12.20 -6.78 -3.17
CA ASP A 49 -12.62 -5.39 -2.90
C ASP A 49 -13.78 -5.32 -1.90
N SER A 50 -14.64 -6.33 -1.92
CA SER A 50 -15.80 -6.39 -1.02
C SER A 50 -15.48 -6.97 0.36
N GLY A 51 -14.23 -7.35 0.60
CA GLY A 51 -13.82 -7.88 1.90
C GLY A 51 -13.91 -9.39 2.03
N LYS A 52 -14.12 -10.11 0.92
CA LYS A 52 -14.14 -11.57 0.93
C LYS A 52 -12.70 -12.09 0.97
N VAL A 53 -12.41 -12.93 1.95
CA VAL A 53 -11.08 -13.53 2.10
C VAL A 53 -10.95 -14.72 1.15
N GLU A 54 -10.11 -14.57 0.14
CA GLU A 54 -9.80 -15.66 -0.80
C GLU A 54 -8.51 -16.37 -0.42
N GLY A 55 -7.59 -15.64 0.17
CA GLY A 55 -6.28 -16.16 0.56
C GLY A 55 -5.28 -16.14 -0.57
N ILE A 56 -4.05 -16.46 -0.21
CA ILE A 56 -2.92 -16.59 -1.13
C ILE A 56 -2.55 -18.05 -1.19
N LYS A 57 -2.21 -18.54 -2.38
CA LYS A 57 -1.77 -19.92 -2.57
C LYS A 57 -0.60 -20.20 -1.62
N ALA A 58 -0.71 -21.25 -0.81
CA ALA A 58 0.22 -21.53 0.29
C ALA A 58 1.69 -21.52 -0.13
N GLY A 59 2.01 -22.11 -1.29
CA GLY A 59 3.40 -22.15 -1.75
C GLY A 59 3.96 -20.83 -2.26
N MET A 60 3.13 -19.77 -2.31
CA MET A 60 3.53 -18.47 -2.87
C MET A 60 3.76 -17.39 -1.83
N VAL A 61 3.36 -17.64 -0.58
CA VAL A 61 3.36 -16.61 0.47
C VAL A 61 4.75 -16.04 0.71
N GLU A 62 5.75 -16.90 0.96
CA GLU A 62 7.11 -16.45 1.21
C GLU A 62 7.71 -15.75 -0.01
N LYS A 63 7.42 -16.27 -1.20
CA LYS A 63 7.89 -15.68 -2.45
C LYS A 63 7.35 -14.25 -2.60
N PHE A 64 6.07 -14.04 -2.31
CA PHE A 64 5.44 -12.72 -2.39
C PHE A 64 6.04 -11.76 -1.37
N CYS A 65 6.29 -12.22 -0.15
CA CYS A 65 6.92 -11.37 0.86
C CYS A 65 8.31 -10.89 0.40
N LYS A 66 9.12 -11.79 -0.16
CA LYS A 66 10.44 -11.45 -0.68
C LYS A 66 10.34 -10.48 -1.85
N GLU A 67 9.42 -10.73 -2.77
CA GLU A 67 9.20 -9.88 -3.92
C GLU A 67 8.81 -8.46 -3.52
N ILE A 68 7.88 -8.33 -2.56
CA ILE A 68 7.44 -7.02 -2.06
C ILE A 68 8.60 -6.29 -1.40
N SER A 69 9.39 -6.96 -0.57
CA SER A 69 10.55 -6.35 0.07
C SER A 69 11.57 -5.88 -0.96
N ASN A 70 11.84 -6.69 -1.96
CA ASN A 70 12.80 -6.33 -3.02
C ASN A 70 12.31 -5.15 -3.84
N LEU A 71 11.04 -5.14 -4.23
CA LEU A 71 10.46 -4.05 -5.00
C LEU A 71 10.41 -2.75 -4.22
N SER A 72 10.19 -2.82 -2.90
CA SER A 72 10.17 -1.62 -2.06
C SER A 72 11.53 -0.94 -2.00
N ASN A 73 12.59 -1.67 -2.29
CA ASN A 73 13.96 -1.15 -2.32
C ASN A 73 14.42 -0.81 -3.74
N ASN A 74 13.53 -0.85 -4.71
CA ASN A 74 13.83 -0.56 -6.11
C ASN A 74 13.33 0.85 -6.45
N PRO A 75 14.25 1.83 -6.70
CA PRO A 75 13.82 3.22 -6.94
C PRO A 75 13.01 3.41 -8.22
N GLN A 76 12.99 2.44 -9.13
CA GLN A 76 12.10 2.51 -10.30
C GLN A 76 10.66 2.19 -9.95
N LYS A 77 10.45 1.47 -8.85
CA LYS A 77 9.09 1.14 -8.36
C LYS A 77 8.63 2.11 -7.30
N LEU A 78 9.55 2.59 -6.47
CA LEU A 78 9.21 3.49 -5.36
C LEU A 78 10.40 4.42 -5.12
N ASN A 79 10.23 5.70 -5.38
CA ASN A 79 11.30 6.67 -5.23
C ASN A 79 10.83 7.92 -4.49
N PRO A 80 11.40 8.30 -3.34
CA PRO A 80 12.45 7.57 -2.63
C PRO A 80 11.97 6.18 -2.19
N THR A 81 12.91 5.25 -2.06
CA THR A 81 12.57 3.91 -1.56
C THR A 81 12.14 3.95 -0.10
N PHE A 82 11.33 2.99 0.29
CA PHE A 82 10.88 2.85 1.67
C PHE A 82 10.76 1.36 1.97
N LEU A 83 11.57 0.86 2.88
CA LEU A 83 11.59 -0.58 3.16
C LEU A 83 10.29 -1.00 3.84
N LEU A 84 9.55 -1.88 3.20
CA LEU A 84 8.33 -2.45 3.73
C LEU A 84 8.61 -3.82 4.33
N GLU A 85 7.86 -4.16 5.38
CA GLU A 85 7.97 -5.45 6.05
C GLU A 85 6.63 -6.18 5.96
N PRO A 86 6.41 -6.94 4.88
CA PRO A 86 5.16 -7.71 4.75
C PRO A 86 5.05 -8.74 5.87
N ALA A 87 3.86 -8.89 6.41
CA ALA A 87 3.59 -9.84 7.47
C ALA A 87 2.59 -10.90 7.01
N VAL A 88 2.90 -12.17 7.27
CA VAL A 88 1.99 -13.26 6.94
C VAL A 88 0.95 -13.39 8.05
N ILE A 89 -0.31 -13.50 7.66
CA ILE A 89 -1.42 -13.63 8.59
C ILE A 89 -2.19 -14.90 8.28
N ASP A 90 -2.42 -15.71 9.31
CA ASP A 90 -3.32 -16.86 9.23
C ASP A 90 -4.72 -16.37 9.63
N PHE A 91 -5.67 -16.51 8.72
CA PHE A 91 -7.04 -16.06 8.97
C PHE A 91 -8.02 -17.07 8.41
N ARG A 92 -8.78 -17.73 9.31
CA ARG A 92 -9.79 -18.72 8.93
C ARG A 92 -9.26 -19.77 7.95
N ARG A 93 -8.08 -20.33 8.28
CA ARG A 93 -7.40 -21.39 7.49
C ARG A 93 -6.87 -20.91 6.15
N LYS A 94 -6.82 -19.60 5.92
CA LYS A 94 -6.25 -19.02 4.70
C LYS A 94 -5.05 -18.16 5.08
N LYS A 95 -4.15 -17.99 4.12
CA LYS A 95 -2.98 -17.13 4.29
C LYS A 95 -3.23 -15.79 3.62
N LEU A 96 -2.98 -14.73 4.37
CA LEU A 96 -3.00 -13.37 3.86
C LEU A 96 -1.64 -12.74 4.09
N ILE A 97 -1.36 -11.67 3.36
CA ILE A 97 -0.19 -10.82 3.65
C ILE A 97 -0.71 -9.44 3.97
N SER A 98 -0.26 -8.88 5.09
CA SER A 98 -0.54 -7.49 5.40
C SER A 98 0.71 -6.67 5.13
N VAL A 99 0.52 -5.50 4.52
CA VAL A 99 1.58 -4.53 4.30
C VAL A 99 1.16 -3.23 4.98
N TYR A 100 1.78 -2.93 6.10
CA TYR A 100 1.54 -1.66 6.79
C TYR A 100 2.43 -0.60 6.16
N VAL A 101 1.82 0.51 5.76
CA VAL A 101 2.53 1.63 5.13
C VAL A 101 2.35 2.85 6.03
N PRO A 102 3.41 3.32 6.68
CA PRO A 102 3.30 4.53 7.51
C PRO A 102 3.25 5.78 6.64
N VAL A 103 2.87 6.91 7.24
CA VAL A 103 2.99 8.19 6.56
C VAL A 103 4.48 8.53 6.44
N SER A 104 4.88 9.05 5.28
CA SER A 104 6.27 9.43 5.04
C SER A 104 6.43 10.95 5.15
N SER A 105 7.63 11.38 5.53
CA SER A 105 7.98 12.81 5.52
C SER A 105 8.31 13.33 4.11
N GLN A 106 8.42 12.42 3.14
CA GLN A 106 8.81 12.76 1.78
C GLN A 106 7.67 12.53 0.81
N VAL A 107 7.78 13.11 -0.37
CA VAL A 107 6.87 12.83 -1.49
C VAL A 107 7.47 11.67 -2.28
N HIS A 108 6.71 10.62 -2.46
CA HIS A 108 7.14 9.43 -3.18
C HIS A 108 6.51 9.36 -4.55
N ARG A 109 7.22 8.70 -5.46
CA ARG A 109 6.77 8.44 -6.82
C ARG A 109 6.82 6.94 -7.07
N CYS A 110 5.87 6.45 -7.86
CA CYS A 110 5.84 5.08 -8.35
C CYS A 110 6.00 5.14 -9.85
N ALA A 111 7.07 4.55 -10.37
CA ALA A 111 7.38 4.59 -11.81
C ALA A 111 7.35 6.02 -12.37
N GLY A 112 7.88 6.98 -11.61
CA GLY A 112 7.95 8.38 -12.02
C GLY A 112 6.67 9.19 -11.80
N LYS A 113 5.61 8.58 -11.31
CA LYS A 113 4.31 9.23 -11.10
C LYS A 113 4.01 9.40 -9.63
N ILE A 114 3.37 10.50 -9.28
CA ILE A 114 2.95 10.75 -7.90
C ILE A 114 1.52 10.26 -7.72
N PHE A 115 1.29 9.43 -6.71
CA PHE A 115 -0.04 8.96 -6.35
C PHE A 115 -0.43 9.51 -4.98
N ASP A 116 -1.69 9.84 -4.82
CA ASP A 116 -2.26 10.23 -3.54
C ASP A 116 -3.49 9.36 -3.29
N ARG A 117 -4.04 9.46 -2.09
CA ARG A 117 -5.12 8.58 -1.65
C ARG A 117 -6.37 9.38 -1.34
N SER A 118 -7.51 8.88 -1.83
CA SER A 118 -8.83 9.38 -1.47
C SER A 118 -9.66 8.25 -0.88
N VAL A 119 -10.87 8.55 -0.46
CA VAL A 119 -11.80 7.51 0.04
C VAL A 119 -12.15 6.49 -1.05
N ASP A 120 -12.03 6.88 -2.30
CA ASP A 120 -12.35 6.01 -3.45
C ASP A 120 -11.13 5.23 -3.98
N GLY A 121 -9.96 5.44 -3.39
CA GLY A 121 -8.76 4.73 -3.80
C GLY A 121 -7.61 5.64 -4.19
N ASP A 122 -6.68 5.08 -4.97
CA ASP A 122 -5.50 5.79 -5.43
C ASP A 122 -5.84 6.67 -6.64
N TYR A 123 -5.17 7.81 -6.74
CA TYR A 123 -5.26 8.63 -7.94
C TYR A 123 -3.92 9.29 -8.23
N GLU A 124 -3.65 9.52 -9.51
CA GLU A 124 -2.42 10.16 -9.92
C GLU A 124 -2.52 11.68 -9.79
N VAL A 125 -1.51 12.27 -9.17
CA VAL A 125 -1.42 13.73 -9.01
C VAL A 125 -0.59 14.26 -10.18
N ARG A 126 -1.23 15.03 -11.06
CA ARG A 126 -0.60 15.49 -12.31
C ARG A 126 -0.36 17.00 -12.37
N SER A 127 -1.24 17.80 -11.76
CA SER A 127 -1.12 19.24 -11.88
C SER A 127 0.02 19.77 -11.01
N ASP A 128 0.70 20.79 -11.50
CA ASP A 128 1.79 21.43 -10.77
C ASP A 128 1.32 21.99 -9.43
N ASP A 129 0.10 22.53 -9.40
CA ASP A 129 -0.47 23.06 -8.16
C ASP A 129 -0.68 22.00 -7.11
N GLN A 130 -1.22 20.84 -7.52
CA GLN A 130 -1.44 19.72 -6.60
C GLN A 130 -0.12 19.13 -6.11
N ILE A 131 0.87 19.04 -7.00
CA ILE A 131 2.21 18.56 -6.63
C ILE A 131 2.84 19.52 -5.61
N ARG A 132 2.76 20.82 -5.89
CA ARG A 132 3.28 21.84 -5.00
C ARG A 132 2.60 21.78 -3.63
N ASN A 133 1.28 21.62 -3.62
CA ASN A 133 0.51 21.52 -2.39
C ASN A 133 0.94 20.29 -1.57
N MET A 134 1.23 19.17 -2.23
CA MET A 134 1.70 17.98 -1.54
C MET A 134 3.05 18.20 -0.88
N TYR A 135 3.99 18.83 -1.59
CA TYR A 135 5.30 19.18 -1.02
C TYR A 135 5.15 20.15 0.15
N SER A 136 4.28 21.13 0.03
CA SER A 136 4.01 22.10 1.11
C SER A 136 3.41 21.42 2.33
N ARG A 137 2.46 20.51 2.13
CA ARG A 137 1.84 19.76 3.21
C ARG A 137 2.88 18.95 3.99
N LYS A 138 3.78 18.27 3.28
CA LYS A 138 4.85 17.49 3.90
C LYS A 138 5.80 18.38 4.68
N SER A 139 6.21 19.47 4.08
CA SER A 139 7.13 20.43 4.70
C SER A 139 6.53 21.04 5.98
N ALA A 140 5.27 21.46 5.93
CA ALA A 140 4.59 22.04 7.08
C ALA A 140 4.42 21.05 8.22
N TYR A 141 4.10 19.78 7.90
CA TYR A 141 3.87 18.76 8.91
C TYR A 141 5.16 18.34 9.63
N TYR A 142 6.28 18.31 8.92
CA TYR A 142 7.55 17.80 9.46
C TYR A 142 8.55 18.92 9.78
N SER A 143 8.19 20.17 9.57
CA SER A 143 9.04 21.32 9.89
C SER A 143 8.82 21.73 11.34
N GLU A 144 9.87 21.74 12.13
CA GLU A 144 9.84 22.17 13.52
C GLU A 144 10.38 23.58 13.67
#